data_813429bd078a27a94b9a2eabe4981529
#
_entry.id   813429bd078a27a94b9a2eabe4981529
#
_cell.length_a   1.000
_cell.length_b   1.000
_cell.length_c   1.000
_cell.angle_alpha   90.00
_cell.angle_beta   90.00
_cell.angle_gamma   90.00
#
_symmetry.space_group_name_H-M   'P 1'
#
loop_
_entity.id
_entity.type
_entity.pdbx_description
1 polymer ?
#
loop_
_entity_poly.entity_id
_entity_poly.type
_entity_poly.pdbx_seq_one_letter_code
_entity_poly.pdbx_strand_id
1 'polypeptide(L)'
;MRMRKKKNLIPRMERCGDYLIRDPYDHIGHWLDLMPDAREIRLELGCGKGRFTAGTAALEPDVLFIAVEMVPDAMVVAMERCASAGLTNVYFVDANADQLPYFFAPGEVDRIYLNFSDPWPGNRHAKRRLTHGNFLKLYRKVLKSGGQIHFKTDNQPLFEFSVEEIPQFGFTLSEVTRNLHENGPVGVMTDYEAKFYEQGQPINRLVATMVEPWEEPFPKLFKTVKNRWLDAFADDVPEAELGKHVLSQGEGCNYLWHVFSFKLVPCLEGDEAFAALQEAEWKDVYLFDEGLWGGNPVIQPVEGPVDRAFFEDKQDVYLVNKDFTWTYVHTHEADCGPYFCKLT
;
A
#
# COMPACT_ATOMS: atom_id res chain seq x y z
N MET A 1 -1.43 13.73 -17.16
CA MET A 1 -1.20 14.89 -18.08
C MET A 1 0.20 15.44 -17.84
N ARG A 2 1.08 15.44 -18.85
CA ARG A 2 2.46 15.93 -18.67
C ARG A 2 2.44 17.46 -18.48
N MET A 3 2.87 17.96 -17.33
CA MET A 3 2.98 19.38 -17.05
C MET A 3 3.96 20.05 -18.03
N ARG A 4 3.63 21.26 -18.50
CA ARG A 4 4.58 22.07 -19.28
C ARG A 4 5.62 22.67 -18.34
N LYS A 5 6.90 22.55 -18.71
CA LYS A 5 8.01 23.18 -17.96
C LYS A 5 7.74 24.67 -17.78
N LYS A 6 7.90 25.13 -16.54
CA LYS A 6 7.75 26.54 -16.20
C LYS A 6 9.01 27.31 -16.57
N LYS A 7 8.81 28.48 -17.14
CA LYS A 7 9.92 29.43 -17.36
C LYS A 7 10.42 29.94 -15.99
N ASN A 8 11.73 30.05 -15.86
CA ASN A 8 12.38 30.57 -14.63
C ASN A 8 11.99 29.79 -13.36
N LEU A 9 11.92 28.45 -13.44
CA LEU A 9 11.52 27.59 -12.31
C LEU A 9 12.38 27.85 -11.07
N ILE A 10 13.71 27.77 -11.20
CA ILE A 10 14.65 27.93 -10.07
C ILE A 10 14.50 29.31 -9.40
N PRO A 11 14.58 30.46 -10.11
CA PRO A 11 14.37 31.76 -9.47
C PRO A 11 12.99 31.94 -8.82
N ARG A 12 11.95 31.23 -9.32
CA ARG A 12 10.61 31.26 -8.73
C ARG A 12 10.58 30.47 -7.42
N MET A 13 11.19 29.28 -7.40
CA MET A 13 11.31 28.48 -6.16
C MET A 13 12.15 29.20 -5.11
N GLU A 14 13.23 29.85 -5.50
CA GLU A 14 14.08 30.63 -4.57
C GLU A 14 13.29 31.76 -3.89
N ARG A 15 12.41 32.49 -4.62
CA ARG A 15 11.55 33.53 -4.02
C ARG A 15 10.54 32.99 -3.01
N CYS A 16 10.19 31.72 -3.08
CA CYS A 16 9.28 31.04 -2.16
C CYS A 16 10.07 30.06 -1.24
N GLY A 17 11.39 30.25 -1.09
CA GLY A 17 12.27 29.33 -0.39
C GLY A 17 11.89 29.05 1.04
N ASP A 18 11.26 30.02 1.71
CA ASP A 18 10.78 29.88 3.10
C ASP A 18 9.66 28.82 3.25
N TYR A 19 9.01 28.47 2.16
CA TYR A 19 7.99 27.41 2.14
C TYR A 19 8.56 26.03 1.84
N LEU A 20 9.79 25.92 1.32
CA LEU A 20 10.39 24.66 0.89
C LEU A 20 11.29 24.07 1.97
N ILE A 21 10.90 22.93 2.50
CA ILE A 21 11.77 22.11 3.36
C ILE A 21 12.70 21.30 2.44
N ARG A 22 14.00 21.60 2.50
CA ARG A 22 15.01 20.93 1.66
C ARG A 22 15.50 19.62 2.27
N ASP A 23 15.61 19.59 3.59
CA ASP A 23 16.09 18.47 4.36
C ASP A 23 15.02 17.97 5.35
N PRO A 24 13.96 17.28 4.84
CA PRO A 24 12.84 16.86 5.69
C PRO A 24 13.25 15.83 6.76
N TYR A 25 14.41 15.19 6.60
CA TYR A 25 14.95 14.22 7.55
C TYR A 25 15.31 14.86 8.90
N ASP A 26 15.66 16.14 8.91
CA ASP A 26 16.00 16.89 10.13
C ASP A 26 14.76 17.20 10.99
N HIS A 27 13.56 17.04 10.42
CA HIS A 27 12.29 17.32 11.09
C HIS A 27 11.58 16.09 11.66
N ILE A 28 12.19 14.89 11.59
CA ILE A 28 11.58 13.66 12.13
C ILE A 28 11.27 13.81 13.61
N GLY A 29 9.99 13.75 13.99
CA GLY A 29 9.51 13.95 15.36
C GLY A 29 9.49 15.40 15.83
N HIS A 30 9.85 16.35 14.96
CA HIS A 30 10.04 17.78 15.26
C HIS A 30 9.29 18.72 14.31
N TRP A 31 8.35 18.20 13.49
CA TRP A 31 7.59 19.03 12.56
C TRP A 31 6.83 20.17 13.24
N LEU A 32 6.32 19.94 14.47
CA LEU A 32 5.65 20.97 15.25
C LEU A 32 6.57 22.12 15.71
N ASP A 33 7.89 21.95 15.67
CA ASP A 33 8.82 23.05 15.98
C ASP A 33 8.72 24.20 14.96
N LEU A 34 8.23 23.90 13.73
CA LEU A 34 7.93 24.91 12.70
C LEU A 34 6.70 25.75 13.06
N MET A 35 5.81 25.21 13.88
CA MET A 35 4.58 25.88 14.34
C MET A 35 4.16 25.28 15.70
N PRO A 36 4.78 25.71 16.82
CA PRO A 36 4.58 25.10 18.14
C PRO A 36 3.13 25.11 18.66
N ASP A 37 2.34 26.09 18.22
CA ASP A 37 0.93 26.22 18.60
C ASP A 37 -0.04 25.43 17.71
N ALA A 38 0.47 24.66 16.72
CA ALA A 38 -0.38 23.86 15.87
C ALA A 38 -0.99 22.68 16.65
N ARG A 39 -2.29 22.48 16.48
CA ARG A 39 -3.03 21.37 17.11
C ARG A 39 -2.90 20.05 16.34
N GLU A 40 -2.59 20.10 15.05
CA GLU A 40 -2.54 18.95 14.15
C GLU A 40 -1.48 19.14 13.05
N ILE A 41 -0.93 18.02 12.58
CA ILE A 41 -0.16 17.95 11.34
C ILE A 41 -0.99 17.24 10.29
N ARG A 42 -1.19 17.89 9.13
CA ARG A 42 -1.90 17.31 8.01
C ARG A 42 -1.05 17.28 6.75
N LEU A 43 -1.11 16.17 6.03
CA LEU A 43 -0.38 15.99 4.77
C LEU A 43 -1.33 16.06 3.58
N GLU A 44 -0.88 16.68 2.48
CA GLU A 44 -1.48 16.46 1.16
C GLU A 44 -0.46 15.79 0.25
N LEU A 45 -0.77 14.61 -0.27
CA LEU A 45 0.11 13.86 -1.17
C LEU A 45 -0.30 14.14 -2.63
N GLY A 46 0.61 14.76 -3.39
CA GLY A 46 0.35 15.22 -4.74
C GLY A 46 -0.46 16.52 -4.78
N CYS A 47 -0.01 17.54 -4.06
CA CYS A 47 -0.75 18.82 -3.94
C CYS A 47 -0.94 19.57 -5.27
N GLY A 48 -0.20 19.20 -6.30
CA GLY A 48 -0.28 19.81 -7.62
C GLY A 48 -0.01 21.32 -7.57
N LYS A 49 -1.00 22.14 -7.98
CA LYS A 49 -0.90 23.61 -7.97
C LYS A 49 -1.39 24.26 -6.67
N GLY A 50 -1.70 23.47 -5.65
CA GLY A 50 -1.94 23.91 -4.28
C GLY A 50 -3.22 24.68 -4.01
N ARG A 51 -4.27 24.57 -4.86
CA ARG A 51 -5.54 25.25 -4.59
C ARG A 51 -6.19 24.70 -3.33
N PHE A 52 -6.21 23.38 -3.17
CA PHE A 52 -6.75 22.74 -1.97
C PHE A 52 -5.87 23.05 -0.75
N THR A 53 -4.55 22.87 -0.87
CA THR A 53 -3.58 23.17 0.20
C THR A 53 -3.75 24.58 0.73
N ALA A 54 -3.64 25.59 -0.15
CA ALA A 54 -3.73 27.00 0.25
C ALA A 54 -5.11 27.36 0.81
N GLY A 55 -6.18 26.87 0.17
CA GLY A 55 -7.54 27.15 0.61
C GLY A 55 -7.87 26.53 1.97
N THR A 56 -7.42 25.29 2.21
CA THR A 56 -7.66 24.59 3.49
C THR A 56 -6.80 25.21 4.61
N ALA A 57 -5.54 25.51 4.33
CA ALA A 57 -4.66 26.14 5.30
C ALA A 57 -5.13 27.54 5.73
N ALA A 58 -5.70 28.30 4.80
CA ALA A 58 -6.30 29.62 5.12
C ALA A 58 -7.51 29.53 6.05
N LEU A 59 -8.29 28.42 5.95
CA LEU A 59 -9.46 28.19 6.79
C LEU A 59 -9.11 27.62 8.17
N GLU A 60 -7.93 26.98 8.29
CA GLU A 60 -7.48 26.31 9.51
C GLU A 60 -6.08 26.81 9.91
N PRO A 61 -5.96 28.05 10.42
CA PRO A 61 -4.67 28.66 10.70
C PRO A 61 -3.93 28.04 11.89
N ASP A 62 -4.58 27.21 12.69
CA ASP A 62 -4.06 26.43 13.81
C ASP A 62 -3.65 25.00 13.44
N VAL A 63 -3.55 24.70 12.16
CA VAL A 63 -3.12 23.39 11.62
C VAL A 63 -1.85 23.58 10.79
N LEU A 64 -0.84 22.75 11.04
CA LEU A 64 0.35 22.67 10.21
C LEU A 64 0.09 21.78 8.99
N PHE A 65 0.20 22.34 7.79
CA PHE A 65 0.08 21.62 6.54
C PHE A 65 1.44 21.32 5.93
N ILE A 66 1.67 20.07 5.58
CA ILE A 66 2.83 19.62 4.81
C ILE A 66 2.35 19.08 3.46
N ALA A 67 2.71 19.75 2.38
CA ALA A 67 2.35 19.37 1.02
C ALA A 67 3.52 18.65 0.34
N VAL A 68 3.32 17.39 -0.03
CA VAL A 68 4.33 16.56 -0.72
C VAL A 68 4.00 16.53 -2.21
N GLU A 69 4.96 16.93 -3.05
CA GLU A 69 4.79 16.94 -4.51
C GLU A 69 6.13 16.61 -5.19
N MET A 70 6.09 15.68 -6.15
CA MET A 70 7.29 15.24 -6.88
C MET A 70 7.52 15.98 -8.21
N VAL A 71 6.61 16.90 -8.56
CA VAL A 71 6.71 17.69 -9.79
C VAL A 71 7.00 19.15 -9.47
N PRO A 72 8.26 19.62 -9.51
CA PRO A 72 8.64 20.98 -9.12
C PRO A 72 7.89 22.08 -9.89
N ASP A 73 7.53 21.84 -11.17
CA ASP A 73 6.72 22.76 -11.98
C ASP A 73 5.29 22.95 -11.45
N ALA A 74 4.75 22.00 -10.70
CA ALA A 74 3.47 22.12 -10.00
C ALA A 74 3.66 22.79 -8.65
N MET A 75 4.60 22.28 -7.87
CA MET A 75 4.90 22.75 -6.52
C MET A 75 5.22 24.24 -6.45
N VAL A 76 6.01 24.79 -7.41
CA VAL A 76 6.30 26.22 -7.43
C VAL A 76 5.04 27.08 -7.53
N VAL A 77 4.01 26.62 -8.25
CA VAL A 77 2.74 27.36 -8.35
C VAL A 77 1.97 27.27 -7.03
N ALA A 78 2.05 26.15 -6.34
CA ALA A 78 1.44 25.97 -5.02
C ALA A 78 2.12 26.88 -3.98
N MET A 79 3.44 26.90 -3.96
CA MET A 79 4.23 27.78 -3.09
C MET A 79 3.91 29.26 -3.31
N GLU A 80 3.89 29.73 -4.59
CA GLU A 80 3.51 31.10 -4.94
C GLU A 80 2.08 31.45 -4.50
N ARG A 81 1.16 30.51 -4.57
CA ARG A 81 -0.23 30.68 -4.11
C ARG A 81 -0.27 30.89 -2.60
N CYS A 82 0.45 30.07 -1.82
CA CYS A 82 0.55 30.21 -0.37
C CYS A 82 1.24 31.54 0.03
N ALA A 83 2.34 31.89 -0.65
CA ALA A 83 3.05 33.16 -0.41
C ALA A 83 2.17 34.37 -0.74
N SER A 84 1.44 34.35 -1.84
CA SER A 84 0.50 35.42 -2.19
C SER A 84 -0.65 35.59 -1.22
N ALA A 85 -1.05 34.50 -0.54
CA ALA A 85 -2.08 34.50 0.50
C ALA A 85 -1.52 34.81 1.89
N GLY A 86 -0.19 34.97 2.04
CA GLY A 86 0.47 35.26 3.32
C GLY A 86 0.34 34.13 4.36
N LEU A 87 0.23 32.88 3.90
CA LEU A 87 0.07 31.74 4.80
C LEU A 87 1.40 31.41 5.48
N THR A 88 1.36 31.12 6.77
CA THR A 88 2.54 30.79 7.59
C THR A 88 2.50 29.37 8.15
N ASN A 89 1.42 28.63 7.86
CA ASN A 89 1.15 27.29 8.37
C ASN A 89 1.25 26.20 7.30
N VAL A 90 1.98 26.45 6.19
CA VAL A 90 2.14 25.50 5.07
C VAL A 90 3.62 25.37 4.71
N TYR A 91 4.09 24.14 4.55
CA TYR A 91 5.40 23.83 4.00
C TYR A 91 5.32 22.77 2.90
N PHE A 92 6.31 22.78 2.02
CA PHE A 92 6.38 21.88 0.86
C PHE A 92 7.61 21.00 0.94
N VAL A 93 7.45 19.73 0.53
CA VAL A 93 8.54 18.74 0.45
C VAL A 93 8.56 18.17 -0.98
N ASP A 94 9.72 18.27 -1.64
CA ASP A 94 9.97 17.63 -2.94
C ASP A 94 10.32 16.15 -2.70
N ALA A 95 9.32 15.30 -2.69
CA ALA A 95 9.48 13.88 -2.38
C ALA A 95 8.37 13.02 -2.99
N ASN A 96 8.60 11.72 -2.99
CA ASN A 96 7.59 10.72 -3.30
C ASN A 96 6.89 10.23 -2.01
N ALA A 97 5.63 9.84 -2.12
CA ALA A 97 4.84 9.32 -0.99
C ALA A 97 5.40 8.03 -0.35
N ASP A 98 6.23 7.26 -1.05
CA ASP A 98 6.90 6.09 -0.49
C ASP A 98 8.00 6.43 0.53
N GLN A 99 8.44 7.70 0.58
CA GLN A 99 9.48 8.19 1.46
C GLN A 99 8.94 8.71 2.81
N LEU A 100 7.62 8.77 3.04
CA LEU A 100 7.03 9.31 4.26
C LEU A 100 7.66 8.79 5.57
N PRO A 101 7.92 7.47 5.75
CA PRO A 101 8.54 6.99 7.00
C PRO A 101 10.00 7.42 7.21
N TYR A 102 10.61 8.06 6.22
CA TYR A 102 11.98 8.57 6.35
C TYR A 102 12.05 10.01 6.83
N PHE A 103 10.93 10.72 6.85
CA PHE A 103 10.89 12.10 7.34
C PHE A 103 9.69 12.42 8.26
N PHE A 104 8.89 11.41 8.62
CA PHE A 104 7.93 11.50 9.72
C PHE A 104 8.18 10.40 10.74
N ALA A 105 8.11 10.75 12.02
CA ALA A 105 8.14 9.79 13.11
C ALA A 105 6.85 8.94 13.16
N PRO A 106 6.87 7.76 13.79
CA PRO A 106 5.66 6.98 14.01
C PRO A 106 4.61 7.79 14.79
N GLY A 107 3.39 7.84 14.24
CA GLY A 107 2.27 8.52 14.88
C GLY A 107 2.39 10.04 14.93
N GLU A 108 3.10 10.67 14.02
CA GLU A 108 3.30 12.13 14.01
C GLU A 108 2.20 12.88 13.23
N VAL A 109 1.52 12.22 12.29
CA VAL A 109 0.57 12.82 11.36
C VAL A 109 -0.86 12.56 11.80
N ASP A 110 -1.70 13.58 11.81
CA ASP A 110 -3.13 13.45 12.17
C ASP A 110 -4.01 13.09 10.96
N ARG A 111 -3.68 13.60 9.76
CA ARG A 111 -4.50 13.40 8.57
C ARG A 111 -3.70 13.44 7.27
N ILE A 112 -4.09 12.57 6.33
CA ILE A 112 -3.55 12.53 4.97
C ILE A 112 -4.68 12.81 3.98
N TYR A 113 -4.43 13.73 3.04
CA TYR A 113 -5.31 14.02 1.92
C TYR A 113 -4.76 13.40 0.64
N LEU A 114 -5.61 12.65 -0.06
CA LEU A 114 -5.35 12.07 -1.37
C LEU A 114 -6.38 12.64 -2.34
N ASN A 115 -6.02 13.69 -3.05
CA ASN A 115 -6.94 14.39 -3.93
C ASN A 115 -6.57 14.15 -5.40
N PHE A 116 -7.42 13.40 -6.15
CA PHE A 116 -7.28 13.19 -7.59
C PHE A 116 -5.93 12.58 -8.00
N SER A 117 -5.44 11.65 -7.20
CA SER A 117 -4.22 10.89 -7.52
C SER A 117 -4.40 10.06 -8.81
N ASP A 118 -3.30 9.75 -9.47
CA ASP A 118 -3.29 8.97 -10.71
C ASP A 118 -3.97 7.60 -10.51
N PRO A 119 -4.94 7.23 -11.37
CA PRO A 119 -5.74 6.01 -11.19
C PRO A 119 -5.00 4.72 -11.58
N TRP A 120 -3.89 4.82 -12.32
CA TRP A 120 -3.09 3.68 -12.77
C TRP A 120 -3.95 2.53 -13.28
N PRO A 121 -4.57 2.64 -14.47
CA PRO A 121 -5.47 1.63 -14.99
C PRO A 121 -4.75 0.30 -15.23
N GLY A 122 -5.49 -0.80 -14.99
CA GLY A 122 -4.97 -2.16 -15.11
C GLY A 122 -4.30 -2.69 -13.83
N ASN A 123 -4.48 -4.00 -13.59
CA ASN A 123 -4.03 -4.66 -12.35
C ASN A 123 -2.52 -4.64 -12.16
N ARG A 124 -1.73 -4.76 -13.25
CA ARG A 124 -0.25 -4.70 -13.20
C ARG A 124 0.31 -3.38 -12.65
N HIS A 125 -0.50 -2.32 -12.63
CA HIS A 125 -0.12 -0.99 -12.13
C HIS A 125 -0.77 -0.65 -10.78
N ALA A 126 -1.59 -1.53 -10.20
CA ALA A 126 -2.30 -1.29 -8.95
C ALA A 126 -1.38 -0.84 -7.81
N LYS A 127 -0.17 -1.38 -7.74
CA LYS A 127 0.86 -1.02 -6.74
C LYS A 127 1.27 0.46 -6.74
N ARG A 128 0.97 1.21 -7.81
CA ARG A 128 1.28 2.65 -7.93
C ARG A 128 0.14 3.54 -7.41
N ARG A 129 -1.04 2.97 -7.17
CA ARG A 129 -2.18 3.70 -6.61
C ARG A 129 -1.87 4.11 -5.18
N LEU A 130 -2.09 5.36 -4.83
CA LEU A 130 -1.84 5.83 -3.45
C LEU A 130 -2.79 5.20 -2.41
N THR A 131 -3.84 4.53 -2.84
CA THR A 131 -4.75 3.75 -1.99
C THR A 131 -4.43 2.25 -1.97
N HIS A 132 -3.34 1.80 -2.61
CA HIS A 132 -2.89 0.40 -2.56
C HIS A 132 -2.24 0.07 -1.22
N GLY A 133 -2.34 -1.18 -0.77
CA GLY A 133 -1.81 -1.69 0.49
C GLY A 133 -0.36 -1.31 0.78
N ASN A 134 0.50 -1.21 -0.24
CA ASN A 134 1.87 -0.77 -0.06
C ASN A 134 1.97 0.63 0.57
N PHE A 135 1.11 1.57 0.12
CA PHE A 135 1.06 2.92 0.67
C PHE A 135 0.28 2.97 1.98
N LEU A 136 -0.83 2.22 2.10
CA LEU A 136 -1.62 2.17 3.33
C LEU A 136 -0.77 1.72 4.54
N LYS A 137 0.14 0.78 4.34
CA LYS A 137 1.12 0.37 5.36
C LYS A 137 2.08 1.49 5.76
N LEU A 138 2.50 2.32 4.80
CA LEU A 138 3.35 3.47 5.09
C LEU A 138 2.56 4.56 5.85
N TYR A 139 1.31 4.80 5.46
CA TYR A 139 0.45 5.74 6.16
C TYR A 139 0.19 5.33 7.60
N ARG A 140 -0.05 4.04 7.86
CA ARG A 140 -0.18 3.53 9.24
C ARG A 140 1.03 3.78 10.12
N LYS A 141 2.23 3.79 9.54
CA LYS A 141 3.46 4.08 10.31
C LYS A 141 3.51 5.52 10.79
N VAL A 142 3.04 6.47 9.98
CA VAL A 142 3.17 7.90 10.27
C VAL A 142 1.91 8.51 10.87
N LEU A 143 0.73 7.90 10.65
CA LEU A 143 -0.53 8.36 11.24
C LEU A 143 -0.59 8.07 12.73
N LYS A 144 -1.17 9.01 13.49
CA LYS A 144 -1.60 8.79 14.88
C LYS A 144 -2.69 7.73 14.95
N SER A 145 -2.84 7.09 16.10
CA SER A 145 -4.02 6.26 16.38
C SER A 145 -5.29 7.09 16.19
N GLY A 146 -6.25 6.55 15.42
CA GLY A 146 -7.44 7.30 15.00
C GLY A 146 -7.20 8.35 13.91
N GLY A 147 -5.97 8.47 13.39
CA GLY A 147 -5.64 9.35 12.27
C GLY A 147 -6.39 8.98 11.00
N GLN A 148 -6.54 9.91 10.08
CA GLN A 148 -7.47 9.77 8.96
C GLN A 148 -6.79 9.92 7.59
N ILE A 149 -7.35 9.20 6.61
CA ILE A 149 -7.10 9.42 5.18
C ILE A 149 -8.40 9.98 4.58
N HIS A 150 -8.34 11.16 3.97
CA HIS A 150 -9.42 11.75 3.19
C HIS A 150 -9.10 11.58 1.71
N PHE A 151 -9.91 10.81 1.02
CA PHE A 151 -9.70 10.48 -0.39
C PHE A 151 -10.82 11.02 -1.26
N LYS A 152 -10.44 11.71 -2.36
CA LYS A 152 -11.35 12.20 -3.41
C LYS A 152 -10.83 11.82 -4.79
N THR A 153 -11.74 11.40 -5.68
CA THR A 153 -11.43 11.10 -7.08
C THR A 153 -12.68 11.18 -7.96
N ASP A 154 -12.49 11.57 -9.22
CA ASP A 154 -13.49 11.44 -10.29
C ASP A 154 -13.50 10.03 -10.92
N ASN A 155 -12.45 9.24 -10.68
CA ASN A 155 -12.25 7.93 -11.29
C ASN A 155 -12.98 6.83 -10.52
N GLN A 156 -14.14 6.39 -11.04
CA GLN A 156 -14.96 5.34 -10.43
C GLN A 156 -14.20 4.02 -10.19
N PRO A 157 -13.45 3.45 -11.16
CA PRO A 157 -12.69 2.22 -10.92
C PRO A 157 -11.65 2.33 -9.80
N LEU A 158 -10.96 3.47 -9.68
CA LEU A 158 -10.04 3.71 -8.58
C LEU A 158 -10.78 3.82 -7.25
N PHE A 159 -11.96 4.44 -7.23
CA PHE A 159 -12.77 4.57 -6.02
C PHE A 159 -13.23 3.22 -5.50
N GLU A 160 -13.83 2.37 -6.36
CA GLU A 160 -14.28 1.02 -5.97
C GLU A 160 -13.11 0.17 -5.47
N PHE A 161 -11.98 0.17 -6.18
CA PHE A 161 -10.75 -0.46 -5.68
C PHE A 161 -10.38 0.03 -4.28
N SER A 162 -10.46 1.34 -4.02
CA SER A 162 -10.09 1.92 -2.73
C SER A 162 -11.06 1.55 -1.61
N VAL A 163 -12.36 1.47 -1.92
CA VAL A 163 -13.39 1.01 -0.96
C VAL A 163 -13.15 -0.44 -0.53
N GLU A 164 -12.68 -1.30 -1.43
CA GLU A 164 -12.37 -2.70 -1.14
C GLU A 164 -11.00 -2.86 -0.45
N GLU A 165 -9.99 -2.11 -0.89
CA GLU A 165 -8.60 -2.27 -0.43
C GLU A 165 -8.37 -1.67 0.97
N ILE A 166 -8.83 -0.43 1.22
CA ILE A 166 -8.51 0.32 2.44
C ILE A 166 -8.90 -0.42 3.74
N PRO A 167 -10.09 -1.05 3.86
CA PRO A 167 -10.47 -1.76 5.08
C PRO A 167 -9.55 -2.94 5.41
N GLN A 168 -8.97 -3.60 4.42
CA GLN A 168 -8.06 -4.73 4.61
C GLN A 168 -6.78 -4.34 5.36
N PHE A 169 -6.47 -3.04 5.36
CA PHE A 169 -5.28 -2.49 6.02
C PHE A 169 -5.59 -1.75 7.32
N GLY A 170 -6.69 -2.13 8.00
CA GLY A 170 -7.02 -1.63 9.35
C GLY A 170 -7.51 -0.18 9.36
N PHE A 171 -8.35 0.17 8.38
CA PHE A 171 -9.07 1.42 8.35
C PHE A 171 -10.59 1.18 8.28
N THR A 172 -11.34 1.92 9.05
CA THR A 172 -12.80 1.94 8.96
C THR A 172 -13.25 3.08 8.06
N LEU A 173 -14.12 2.76 7.09
CA LEU A 173 -14.63 3.76 6.14
C LEU A 173 -15.83 4.50 6.72
N SER A 174 -15.89 5.79 6.46
CA SER A 174 -17.02 6.68 6.72
C SER A 174 -17.17 7.72 5.60
N GLU A 175 -18.28 8.44 5.58
CA GLU A 175 -18.56 9.48 4.59
C GLU A 175 -18.35 9.02 3.13
N VAL A 176 -18.68 7.75 2.85
CA VAL A 176 -18.56 7.16 1.52
C VAL A 176 -19.67 7.70 0.63
N THR A 177 -19.30 8.47 -0.39
CA THR A 177 -20.23 9.00 -1.39
C THR A 177 -19.66 8.92 -2.78
N ARG A 178 -20.53 8.72 -3.77
CA ARG A 178 -20.20 8.75 -5.19
C ARG A 178 -20.58 10.07 -5.88
N ASN A 179 -21.09 11.01 -5.11
CA ASN A 179 -21.41 12.36 -5.58
C ASN A 179 -21.31 13.38 -4.43
N LEU A 180 -20.09 13.80 -4.13
CA LEU A 180 -19.79 14.71 -3.01
C LEU A 180 -20.56 16.03 -3.08
N HIS A 181 -20.79 16.53 -4.29
CA HIS A 181 -21.38 17.85 -4.54
C HIS A 181 -22.85 17.79 -4.96
N GLU A 182 -23.55 16.68 -4.69
CA GLU A 182 -24.96 16.49 -5.09
C GLU A 182 -25.87 17.62 -4.63
N ASN A 183 -25.64 18.11 -3.41
CA ASN A 183 -26.44 19.18 -2.79
C ASN A 183 -25.69 20.52 -2.75
N GLY A 184 -24.73 20.73 -3.62
CA GLY A 184 -23.92 21.95 -3.69
C GLY A 184 -22.45 21.74 -3.28
N PRO A 185 -21.63 22.79 -3.36
CA PRO A 185 -20.21 22.72 -3.07
C PRO A 185 -19.92 22.30 -1.63
N VAL A 186 -19.01 21.34 -1.44
CA VAL A 186 -18.58 20.86 -0.12
C VAL A 186 -17.06 21.06 0.04
N GLY A 187 -16.67 21.87 1.04
CA GLY A 187 -15.28 22.11 1.39
C GLY A 187 -14.45 22.84 0.33
N VAL A 188 -13.14 22.80 0.47
CA VAL A 188 -12.22 23.39 -0.51
C VAL A 188 -12.02 22.43 -1.68
N MET A 189 -12.21 22.95 -2.89
CA MET A 189 -12.01 22.18 -4.12
C MET A 189 -10.59 22.33 -4.64
N THR A 190 -10.05 21.26 -5.22
CA THR A 190 -8.86 21.34 -6.09
C THR A 190 -9.18 22.07 -7.40
N ASP A 191 -8.16 22.42 -8.19
CA ASP A 191 -8.38 22.97 -9.53
C ASP A 191 -9.10 21.99 -10.47
N TYR A 192 -8.86 20.67 -10.29
CA TYR A 192 -9.56 19.59 -11.03
C TYR A 192 -11.01 19.45 -10.58
N GLU A 193 -11.23 19.40 -9.29
CA GLU A 193 -12.55 19.25 -8.70
C GLU A 193 -13.50 20.37 -9.10
N ALA A 194 -13.04 21.61 -9.05
CA ALA A 194 -13.84 22.76 -9.47
C ALA A 194 -14.26 22.65 -10.94
N LYS A 195 -13.35 22.24 -11.82
CA LYS A 195 -13.64 22.02 -13.25
C LYS A 195 -14.66 20.92 -13.46
N PHE A 196 -14.56 19.79 -12.75
CA PHE A 196 -15.50 18.68 -12.84
C PHE A 196 -16.87 19.06 -12.27
N TYR A 197 -16.90 19.79 -11.17
CA TYR A 197 -18.13 20.32 -10.59
C TYR A 197 -18.89 21.24 -11.58
N GLU A 198 -18.17 22.17 -12.24
CA GLU A 198 -18.75 23.04 -13.30
C GLU A 198 -19.30 22.23 -14.49
N GLN A 199 -18.77 21.05 -14.75
CA GLN A 199 -19.22 20.15 -15.81
C GLN A 199 -20.31 19.17 -15.34
N GLY A 200 -20.74 19.24 -14.09
CA GLY A 200 -21.74 18.34 -13.52
C GLY A 200 -21.22 16.89 -13.35
N GLN A 201 -19.91 16.70 -13.31
CA GLN A 201 -19.32 15.36 -13.09
C GLN A 201 -19.30 15.03 -11.61
N PRO A 202 -19.76 13.83 -11.22
CA PRO A 202 -19.76 13.42 -9.82
C PRO A 202 -18.34 13.20 -9.31
N ILE A 203 -18.12 13.56 -8.05
CA ILE A 203 -16.86 13.34 -7.34
C ILE A 203 -17.10 12.31 -6.24
N ASN A 204 -16.31 11.24 -6.27
CA ASN A 204 -16.32 10.23 -5.23
C ASN A 204 -15.46 10.71 -4.04
N ARG A 205 -15.93 10.42 -2.82
CA ARG A 205 -15.22 10.73 -1.58
C ARG A 205 -15.41 9.61 -0.56
N LEU A 206 -14.37 9.35 0.24
CA LEU A 206 -14.45 8.61 1.49
C LEU A 206 -13.50 9.21 2.53
N VAL A 207 -13.78 8.90 3.79
CA VAL A 207 -12.88 9.09 4.92
C VAL A 207 -12.55 7.71 5.48
N ALA A 208 -11.25 7.44 5.66
CA ALA A 208 -10.78 6.21 6.27
C ALA A 208 -10.08 6.55 7.59
N THR A 209 -10.57 6.01 8.69
CA THR A 209 -10.01 6.23 10.04
C THR A 209 -9.22 5.01 10.46
N MET A 210 -7.95 5.21 10.86
CA MET A 210 -7.09 4.16 11.34
C MET A 210 -7.62 3.54 12.63
N VAL A 211 -7.68 2.21 12.68
CA VAL A 211 -8.13 1.43 13.84
C VAL A 211 -6.95 0.73 14.50
N GLU A 212 -6.92 0.73 15.83
CA GLU A 212 -5.95 0.02 16.66
C GLU A 212 -6.67 -0.83 17.71
N PRO A 213 -6.15 -2.02 18.10
CA PRO A 213 -5.01 -2.66 17.45
C PRO A 213 -5.39 -3.23 16.08
N TRP A 214 -4.49 -3.15 15.13
CA TRP A 214 -4.58 -3.86 13.85
C TRP A 214 -3.32 -4.70 13.69
N GLU A 215 -3.49 -5.99 13.67
CA GLU A 215 -2.44 -6.89 13.26
C GLU A 215 -2.50 -7.00 11.74
N GLU A 216 -1.39 -6.69 11.09
CA GLU A 216 -1.28 -6.98 9.66
C GLU A 216 -1.62 -8.47 9.48
N PRO A 217 -2.68 -8.82 8.73
CA PRO A 217 -3.06 -10.22 8.55
C PRO A 217 -1.87 -11.08 8.15
N PHE A 218 -0.85 -10.44 7.54
CA PHE A 218 0.41 -11.03 7.14
C PHE A 218 1.54 -9.99 7.22
N PRO A 219 2.11 -9.73 8.41
CA PRO A 219 3.20 -8.78 8.55
C PRO A 219 4.41 -9.24 7.73
N LYS A 220 4.83 -8.47 6.75
CA LYS A 220 6.05 -8.64 5.94
C LYS A 220 6.05 -9.85 4.97
N LEU A 221 4.89 -10.34 4.52
CA LEU A 221 4.81 -11.69 3.99
C LEU A 221 5.28 -11.89 2.55
N PHE A 222 5.22 -10.90 1.66
CA PHE A 222 5.45 -11.18 0.25
C PHE A 222 6.92 -11.43 -0.17
N LYS A 223 7.87 -10.70 0.38
CA LYS A 223 9.27 -11.15 0.32
C LYS A 223 9.56 -12.27 1.32
N THR A 224 8.66 -12.50 2.27
CA THR A 224 8.88 -13.31 3.45
C THR A 224 8.12 -14.64 3.46
N VAL A 225 7.01 -14.83 2.75
CA VAL A 225 6.38 -16.17 2.70
C VAL A 225 7.31 -17.18 2.08
N LYS A 226 7.87 -16.86 0.91
CA LYS A 226 8.86 -17.74 0.29
C LYS A 226 10.07 -17.96 1.19
N ASN A 227 10.60 -16.90 1.78
CA ASN A 227 11.76 -17.02 2.67
C ASN A 227 11.40 -17.76 3.95
N ARG A 228 10.28 -17.42 4.62
CA ARG A 228 9.82 -18.15 5.81
C ARG A 228 9.47 -19.61 5.52
N TRP A 229 8.92 -19.88 4.34
CA TRP A 229 8.66 -21.25 3.91
C TRP A 229 9.96 -22.01 3.71
N LEU A 230 10.96 -21.39 3.04
CA LEU A 230 12.29 -21.96 2.88
C LEU A 230 13.00 -22.13 4.23
N ASP A 231 12.96 -21.10 5.10
CA ASP A 231 13.53 -21.15 6.45
C ASP A 231 12.87 -22.25 7.29
N ALA A 232 11.56 -22.48 7.12
CA ALA A 232 10.85 -23.51 7.88
C ALA A 232 11.08 -24.93 7.32
N PHE A 233 10.94 -25.10 6.01
CA PHE A 233 10.87 -26.42 5.38
C PHE A 233 12.12 -26.81 4.58
N ALA A 234 13.10 -25.92 4.43
CA ALA A 234 14.30 -26.17 3.64
C ALA A 234 15.58 -25.57 4.26
N ASP A 235 15.58 -25.24 5.56
CA ASP A 235 16.73 -24.63 6.25
C ASP A 235 17.99 -25.52 6.21
N ASP A 236 17.79 -26.84 6.28
CA ASP A 236 18.87 -27.82 6.20
C ASP A 236 19.35 -28.13 4.78
N VAL A 237 18.71 -27.55 3.74
CA VAL A 237 19.10 -27.80 2.35
C VAL A 237 20.25 -26.86 1.96
N PRO A 238 21.39 -27.40 1.46
CA PRO A 238 22.52 -26.57 1.06
C PRO A 238 22.12 -25.50 0.02
N GLU A 239 22.61 -24.28 0.16
CA GLU A 239 22.30 -23.14 -0.71
C GLU A 239 22.61 -23.45 -2.19
N ALA A 240 23.65 -24.23 -2.47
CA ALA A 240 24.02 -24.69 -3.81
C ALA A 240 22.93 -25.59 -4.44
N GLU A 241 22.26 -26.43 -3.66
CA GLU A 241 21.17 -27.30 -4.12
C GLU A 241 19.87 -26.49 -4.30
N LEU A 242 19.57 -25.56 -3.37
CA LEU A 242 18.47 -24.61 -3.55
C LEU A 242 18.69 -23.75 -4.80
N GLY A 243 19.88 -23.21 -4.99
CA GLY A 243 20.22 -22.42 -6.18
C GLY A 243 20.06 -23.18 -7.48
N LYS A 244 20.37 -24.47 -7.49
CA LYS A 244 20.31 -25.32 -8.67
C LYS A 244 18.89 -25.80 -9.03
N HIS A 245 18.07 -26.14 -8.04
CA HIS A 245 16.81 -26.85 -8.24
C HIS A 245 15.57 -26.00 -7.95
N VAL A 246 15.67 -24.97 -7.12
CA VAL A 246 14.53 -24.19 -6.61
C VAL A 246 14.59 -22.73 -7.00
N LEU A 247 15.79 -22.11 -6.98
CA LEU A 247 15.99 -20.68 -7.17
C LEU A 247 16.65 -20.33 -8.51
N SER A 248 16.89 -21.31 -9.39
CA SER A 248 17.56 -21.06 -10.68
C SER A 248 16.68 -20.21 -11.61
N GLN A 249 17.33 -19.31 -12.38
CA GLN A 249 16.64 -18.45 -13.36
C GLN A 249 16.43 -19.13 -14.74
N GLY A 250 16.49 -20.46 -14.82
CA GLY A 250 16.29 -21.23 -16.05
C GLY A 250 14.81 -21.52 -16.32
N GLU A 251 14.44 -21.77 -17.59
CA GLU A 251 13.10 -22.23 -17.96
C GLU A 251 12.78 -23.53 -17.19
N GLY A 252 11.72 -23.52 -16.38
CA GLY A 252 11.15 -24.69 -15.72
C GLY A 252 11.60 -24.99 -14.28
N CYS A 253 12.36 -24.13 -13.60
CA CYS A 253 12.90 -24.45 -12.27
C CYS A 253 12.79 -23.30 -11.26
N ASN A 254 11.58 -22.80 -11.01
CA ASN A 254 11.39 -21.68 -10.09
C ASN A 254 10.34 -21.94 -8.99
N TYR A 255 9.98 -23.19 -8.74
CA TYR A 255 8.95 -23.54 -7.77
C TYR A 255 9.55 -24.02 -6.46
N LEU A 256 9.04 -23.52 -5.33
CA LEU A 256 9.47 -23.94 -3.98
C LEU A 256 9.24 -25.44 -3.76
N TRP A 257 8.17 -26.02 -4.34
CA TRP A 257 7.86 -27.44 -4.19
C TRP A 257 8.90 -28.38 -4.80
N HIS A 258 9.84 -27.85 -5.60
CA HIS A 258 10.94 -28.64 -6.10
C HIS A 258 11.88 -29.16 -4.97
N VAL A 259 11.84 -28.58 -3.76
CA VAL A 259 12.54 -29.19 -2.61
C VAL A 259 12.03 -30.61 -2.31
N PHE A 260 10.76 -30.87 -2.61
CA PHE A 260 10.12 -32.18 -2.42
C PHE A 260 10.34 -33.08 -3.64
N SER A 261 10.09 -32.62 -4.86
CA SER A 261 10.24 -33.41 -6.09
C SER A 261 11.66 -33.88 -6.32
N PHE A 262 12.66 -33.06 -5.97
CA PHE A 262 14.09 -33.45 -6.01
C PHE A 262 14.55 -34.20 -4.75
N LYS A 263 13.63 -34.54 -3.83
CA LYS A 263 13.91 -35.29 -2.59
C LYS A 263 14.93 -34.59 -1.68
N LEU A 264 15.01 -33.27 -1.73
CA LEU A 264 15.90 -32.49 -0.86
C LEU A 264 15.37 -32.43 0.57
N VAL A 265 14.05 -32.54 0.73
CA VAL A 265 13.35 -32.54 2.02
C VAL A 265 12.39 -33.73 2.07
N PRO A 266 12.36 -34.50 3.17
CA PRO A 266 11.42 -35.58 3.37
C PRO A 266 9.97 -35.07 3.42
N CYS A 267 9.05 -35.73 2.74
CA CYS A 267 7.62 -35.39 2.75
C CYS A 267 6.76 -36.63 2.47
N LEU A 268 5.46 -36.51 2.74
CA LEU A 268 4.45 -37.45 2.23
C LEU A 268 4.02 -37.02 0.83
N GLU A 269 3.63 -37.97 -0.03
CA GLU A 269 3.26 -37.71 -1.42
C GLU A 269 1.90 -38.32 -1.76
N GLY A 270 1.23 -37.77 -2.77
CA GLY A 270 0.00 -38.33 -3.32
C GLY A 270 -1.14 -38.44 -2.31
N ASP A 271 -1.75 -39.61 -2.25
CA ASP A 271 -2.88 -39.86 -1.36
C ASP A 271 -2.52 -39.82 0.14
N GLU A 272 -1.29 -40.19 0.50
CA GLU A 272 -0.79 -40.07 1.87
C GLU A 272 -0.63 -38.60 2.29
N ALA A 273 -0.17 -37.74 1.40
CA ALA A 273 -0.08 -36.30 1.64
C ALA A 273 -1.46 -35.67 1.84
N PHE A 274 -2.45 -36.08 1.04
CA PHE A 274 -3.81 -35.58 1.19
C PHE A 274 -4.48 -36.09 2.48
N ALA A 275 -4.26 -37.34 2.87
CA ALA A 275 -4.74 -37.89 4.12
C ALA A 275 -4.16 -37.14 5.32
N ALA A 276 -2.86 -36.86 5.30
CA ALA A 276 -2.19 -36.07 6.34
C ALA A 276 -2.72 -34.64 6.43
N LEU A 277 -3.07 -34.02 5.30
CA LEU A 277 -3.74 -32.70 5.28
C LEU A 277 -5.07 -32.74 6.02
N GLN A 278 -5.87 -33.81 5.86
CA GLN A 278 -7.17 -33.94 6.55
C GLN A 278 -7.03 -34.08 8.07
N GLU A 279 -5.91 -34.65 8.51
CA GLU A 279 -5.59 -34.82 9.94
C GLU A 279 -4.84 -33.62 10.55
N ALA A 280 -4.44 -32.65 9.74
CA ALA A 280 -3.72 -31.47 10.20
C ALA A 280 -4.61 -30.55 11.07
N GLU A 281 -3.98 -29.74 11.93
CA GLU A 281 -4.70 -28.71 12.69
C GLU A 281 -5.08 -27.54 11.77
N TRP A 282 -6.37 -27.30 11.55
CA TRP A 282 -6.93 -26.25 10.72
C TRP A 282 -7.17 -24.94 11.48
N LYS A 283 -6.16 -24.47 12.19
CA LYS A 283 -6.21 -23.19 12.86
C LYS A 283 -5.25 -22.21 12.16
N ASP A 284 -5.77 -21.03 11.80
CA ASP A 284 -5.00 -19.99 11.13
C ASP A 284 -4.25 -20.53 9.89
N VAL A 285 -4.97 -21.21 9.01
CA VAL A 285 -4.42 -21.77 7.76
C VAL A 285 -4.55 -20.80 6.62
N TYR A 286 -3.54 -20.75 5.79
CA TYR A 286 -3.43 -19.82 4.67
C TYR A 286 -3.01 -20.54 3.40
N LEU A 287 -3.61 -20.12 2.29
CA LEU A 287 -3.21 -20.51 0.95
C LEU A 287 -2.39 -19.37 0.34
N PHE A 288 -1.26 -19.72 -0.30
CA PHE A 288 -0.56 -18.81 -1.20
C PHE A 288 -0.15 -19.52 -2.49
N ASP A 289 -0.05 -18.77 -3.58
CA ASP A 289 0.54 -19.22 -4.84
C ASP A 289 1.93 -18.59 -5.03
N GLU A 290 2.70 -19.10 -5.97
CA GLU A 290 4.02 -18.54 -6.25
C GLU A 290 4.00 -17.31 -7.17
N GLY A 291 2.82 -16.88 -7.59
CA GLY A 291 2.66 -15.72 -8.47
C GLY A 291 3.25 -16.00 -9.85
N LEU A 292 2.67 -16.94 -10.58
CA LEU A 292 3.02 -17.23 -11.97
C LEU A 292 3.16 -15.94 -12.78
N TRP A 293 4.24 -15.81 -13.55
CA TRP A 293 4.52 -14.69 -14.45
C TRP A 293 4.85 -13.34 -13.79
N GLY A 294 5.48 -13.35 -12.60
CA GLY A 294 5.94 -12.13 -11.94
C GLY A 294 4.83 -11.32 -11.25
N GLY A 295 3.67 -11.91 -11.04
CA GLY A 295 2.64 -11.40 -10.14
C GLY A 295 3.06 -11.47 -8.66
N ASN A 296 2.37 -10.75 -7.79
CA ASN A 296 2.47 -11.01 -6.36
C ASN A 296 1.70 -12.28 -6.04
N PRO A 297 2.23 -13.18 -5.21
CA PRO A 297 1.46 -14.29 -4.70
C PRO A 297 0.19 -13.78 -4.02
N VAL A 298 -0.93 -14.42 -4.28
CA VAL A 298 -2.18 -14.17 -3.55
C VAL A 298 -2.11 -14.99 -2.28
N ILE A 299 -2.27 -14.33 -1.13
CA ILE A 299 -2.39 -15.01 0.16
C ILE A 299 -3.79 -14.80 0.67
N GLN A 300 -4.47 -15.88 1.02
CA GLN A 300 -5.81 -15.81 1.55
C GLN A 300 -6.00 -16.81 2.70
N PRO A 301 -6.75 -16.44 3.75
CA PRO A 301 -7.12 -17.39 4.79
C PRO A 301 -8.02 -18.49 4.21
N VAL A 302 -7.89 -19.69 4.75
CA VAL A 302 -8.71 -20.84 4.41
C VAL A 302 -9.42 -21.33 5.66
N GLU A 303 -10.74 -21.33 5.63
CA GLU A 303 -11.58 -21.77 6.74
C GLU A 303 -11.85 -23.28 6.66
N GLY A 304 -11.35 -24.03 7.63
CA GLY A 304 -11.62 -25.45 7.79
C GLY A 304 -10.94 -26.36 6.78
N PRO A 305 -11.09 -27.67 6.96
CA PRO A 305 -10.57 -28.67 6.05
C PRO A 305 -11.17 -28.54 4.65
N VAL A 306 -10.32 -28.66 3.62
CA VAL A 306 -10.71 -28.60 2.22
C VAL A 306 -10.72 -29.99 1.58
N ASP A 307 -11.62 -30.24 0.64
CA ASP A 307 -11.67 -31.46 -0.14
C ASP A 307 -10.80 -31.36 -1.41
N ARG A 308 -10.77 -32.43 -2.21
CA ARG A 308 -9.99 -32.44 -3.46
C ARG A 308 -10.52 -31.45 -4.50
N ALA A 309 -11.82 -31.18 -4.49
CA ALA A 309 -12.46 -30.25 -5.43
C ALA A 309 -11.95 -28.82 -5.22
N PHE A 310 -11.53 -28.46 -4.01
CA PHE A 310 -10.92 -27.16 -3.71
C PHE A 310 -9.70 -26.86 -4.59
N PHE A 311 -8.99 -27.88 -5.06
CA PHE A 311 -7.75 -27.73 -5.83
C PHE A 311 -7.95 -27.84 -7.34
N GLU A 312 -9.15 -28.21 -7.84
CA GLU A 312 -9.37 -28.47 -9.28
C GLU A 312 -9.04 -27.29 -10.20
N ASP A 313 -9.24 -26.07 -9.72
CA ASP A 313 -8.96 -24.81 -10.45
C ASP A 313 -7.64 -24.14 -10.07
N LYS A 314 -6.82 -24.79 -9.23
CA LYS A 314 -5.60 -24.20 -8.67
C LYS A 314 -4.35 -24.92 -9.16
N GLN A 315 -3.28 -24.16 -9.32
CA GLN A 315 -1.97 -24.68 -9.72
C GLN A 315 -0.89 -24.06 -8.84
N ASP A 316 0.08 -24.87 -8.40
CA ASP A 316 1.24 -24.44 -7.62
C ASP A 316 0.86 -23.63 -6.38
N VAL A 317 -0.09 -24.16 -5.62
CA VAL A 317 -0.57 -23.53 -4.38
C VAL A 317 -0.06 -24.24 -3.14
N TYR A 318 0.15 -23.49 -2.10
CA TYR A 318 0.68 -23.90 -0.82
C TYR A 318 -0.32 -23.58 0.27
N LEU A 319 -0.68 -24.59 1.07
CA LEU A 319 -1.35 -24.40 2.35
C LEU A 319 -0.31 -24.45 3.47
N VAL A 320 -0.37 -23.48 4.37
CA VAL A 320 0.48 -23.45 5.59
C VAL A 320 -0.34 -22.95 6.76
N ASN A 321 -0.02 -23.39 7.96
CA ASN A 321 -0.54 -22.74 9.16
C ASN A 321 0.30 -21.48 9.49
N LYS A 322 -0.22 -20.59 10.33
CA LYS A 322 0.40 -19.32 10.73
C LYS A 322 1.85 -19.47 11.22
N ASP A 323 2.13 -20.56 11.90
CA ASP A 323 3.42 -20.83 12.54
C ASP A 323 4.40 -21.61 11.63
N PHE A 324 3.97 -21.97 10.42
CA PHE A 324 4.76 -22.76 9.46
C PHE A 324 5.23 -24.11 10.02
N THR A 325 4.41 -24.78 10.84
CA THR A 325 4.75 -26.09 11.39
C THR A 325 4.39 -27.24 10.44
N TRP A 326 3.57 -26.98 9.43
CA TRP A 326 3.28 -27.89 8.34
C TRP A 326 2.95 -27.12 7.04
N THR A 327 3.16 -27.78 5.92
CA THR A 327 2.78 -27.32 4.58
C THR A 327 2.18 -28.43 3.76
N TYR A 328 1.16 -28.08 2.94
CA TYR A 328 0.66 -28.93 1.88
C TYR A 328 0.81 -28.19 0.55
N VAL A 329 1.27 -28.88 -0.47
CA VAL A 329 1.52 -28.30 -1.78
C VAL A 329 0.75 -29.05 -2.85
N HIS A 330 -0.03 -28.33 -3.65
CA HIS A 330 -0.69 -28.84 -4.84
C HIS A 330 0.01 -28.26 -6.08
N THR A 331 0.49 -29.12 -6.96
CA THR A 331 1.30 -28.76 -8.14
C THR A 331 0.50 -28.82 -9.42
N HIS A 332 0.98 -28.15 -10.47
CA HIS A 332 0.39 -28.26 -11.81
C HIS A 332 0.78 -29.55 -12.55
N GLU A 333 1.84 -30.23 -12.10
CA GLU A 333 2.33 -31.46 -12.74
C GLU A 333 1.58 -32.67 -12.18
N ALA A 334 0.90 -33.41 -13.05
CA ALA A 334 0.07 -34.57 -12.66
C ALA A 334 0.90 -35.69 -12.01
N ASP A 335 2.15 -35.81 -12.38
CA ASP A 335 3.07 -36.84 -11.88
C ASP A 335 3.93 -36.38 -10.68
N CYS A 336 3.75 -35.15 -10.23
CA CYS A 336 4.48 -34.54 -9.11
C CYS A 336 3.54 -34.05 -8.03
N GLY A 337 3.59 -34.64 -6.84
CA GLY A 337 2.76 -34.26 -5.71
C GLY A 337 1.36 -34.89 -5.69
N PRO A 338 0.41 -34.38 -4.88
CA PRO A 338 0.66 -33.35 -3.88
C PRO A 338 1.67 -33.77 -2.81
N TYR A 339 2.22 -32.79 -2.09
CA TYR A 339 3.20 -33.01 -1.04
C TYR A 339 2.69 -32.50 0.30
N PHE A 340 3.02 -33.22 1.41
CA PHE A 340 2.76 -32.75 2.76
C PHE A 340 4.04 -32.91 3.61
N CYS A 341 4.47 -31.82 4.22
CA CYS A 341 5.58 -31.80 5.15
C CYS A 341 5.13 -31.23 6.48
N LYS A 342 5.50 -31.90 7.58
CA LYS A 342 5.26 -31.44 8.94
C LYS A 342 6.57 -31.47 9.72
N LEU A 343 6.88 -30.35 10.36
CA LEU A 343 8.03 -30.24 11.25
C LEU A 343 7.79 -31.04 12.54
N THR A 344 8.79 -31.72 13.00
CA THR A 344 8.77 -32.55 14.22
C THR A 344 9.13 -31.74 15.46
#